data_293fd373425d4b97ebed8ac0b4b10602
#
_entry.id   293fd373425d4b97ebed8ac0b4b10602
#
_cell.length_a   1.000
_cell.length_b   1.000
_cell.length_c   1.000
_cell.angle_alpha   90.00
_cell.angle_beta   90.00
_cell.angle_gamma   90.00
#
_symmetry.space_group_name_H-M   'P 1'
#
loop_
_entity.id
_entity.type
_entity.pdbx_description
1 polymer ?
#
loop_
_entity_poly.entity_id
_entity_poly.type
_entity_poly.pdbx_seq_one_letter_code
_entity_poly.pdbx_strand_id
1 'polypeptide(L)'
;MFKLDISKFNFLAQKSNKELVGIDFSSNNLKLAHVKISGGKKEVVNLLTRNIIGLADIDVAKTINTSFYELRAKDPEIINTIPFNLVITKNIEIPSIDPKEIRDIINLQAGRHTPYSRDEIIVDYIDIGTYKHSYTKILLVIVARNVVKRQFDIMDKAGLRLEKVFFAPEGLAWAASKILKIDTITAPVSIAHVDESFTDFTIVFKNKPAFVRSIPIGMQHLISEKERYEIRFADELKRSLEAYQSENIETNPGSLVLTGALEDTGDLEIVLGNVLSLPIKVVPYFKNLSMAGEALKVAPLTKRLSFFNVIASLLAFGELKVNLVPEEVKLRKALEERGKELIKTGILVVTVFFVICLILLTNIYFKSAYSRNLDRKYKTLNEEARVLEKDFTQVSLIKNYLSNRGYSLEVLAELYNVTPVDIEATDIRFDEQGKLSVRGTAESMSAVFSFVDKMEKSKYFKDVKTKYTAKRKEGGADVADFEITCQLEKGAT
;
A
#
# COMPACT_ATOMS: atom_id res chain seq x y z
N MET A 1 -24.79 7.29 -5.80
CA MET A 1 -23.75 7.75 -4.87
C MET A 1 -23.48 6.63 -3.87
N PHE A 2 -22.57 5.69 -4.21
CA PHE A 2 -22.23 4.56 -3.32
C PHE A 2 -21.25 5.06 -2.26
N LYS A 3 -21.70 5.17 -1.00
CA LYS A 3 -20.81 5.33 0.13
C LYS A 3 -20.07 4.02 0.36
N LEU A 4 -18.80 3.94 -0.05
CA LEU A 4 -17.90 2.87 0.37
C LEU A 4 -17.67 3.02 1.88
N ASP A 5 -18.16 2.07 2.63
CA ASP A 5 -17.96 1.95 4.07
C ASP A 5 -16.52 1.46 4.33
N ILE A 6 -15.62 2.43 4.57
CA ILE A 6 -14.19 2.20 4.81
C ILE A 6 -13.94 1.44 6.13
N SER A 7 -14.95 1.30 7.00
CA SER A 7 -14.80 0.59 8.28
C SER A 7 -14.59 -0.92 8.13
N LYS A 8 -14.92 -1.51 6.98
CA LYS A 8 -14.70 -2.94 6.68
C LYS A 8 -13.29 -3.28 6.19
N PHE A 9 -12.46 -2.28 5.88
CA PHE A 9 -11.06 -2.49 5.44
C PHE A 9 -10.06 -2.67 6.57
N ASN A 10 -10.47 -2.48 7.84
CA ASN A 10 -9.64 -2.75 9.02
C ASN A 10 -9.46 -4.24 9.34
N PHE A 11 -9.93 -5.16 8.50
CA PHE A 11 -9.81 -6.61 8.72
C PHE A 11 -8.45 -7.21 8.35
N LEU A 12 -7.48 -6.39 7.89
CA LEU A 12 -6.12 -6.82 7.52
C LEU A 12 -5.00 -6.33 8.46
N ALA A 13 -5.32 -5.87 9.65
CA ALA A 13 -4.36 -5.92 10.74
C ALA A 13 -4.22 -7.39 11.19
N GLN A 14 -3.68 -8.22 10.31
CA GLN A 14 -3.20 -9.55 10.63
C GLN A 14 -2.23 -9.38 11.79
N LYS A 15 -2.60 -9.85 13.00
CA LYS A 15 -1.69 -9.98 14.14
C LYS A 15 -0.48 -10.77 13.62
N SER A 16 0.56 -10.06 13.20
CA SER A 16 1.73 -10.69 12.62
C SER A 16 2.36 -11.56 13.70
N ASN A 17 2.31 -12.86 13.51
CA ASN A 17 3.11 -13.77 14.29
C ASN A 17 4.56 -13.54 13.89
N LYS A 18 5.34 -12.97 14.78
CA LYS A 18 6.75 -12.68 14.56
C LYS A 18 7.59 -13.67 15.37
N GLU A 19 8.57 -14.29 14.74
CA GLU A 19 9.53 -15.15 15.40
C GLU A 19 10.88 -14.45 15.44
N LEU A 20 11.54 -14.49 16.60
CA LEU A 20 12.84 -13.89 16.84
C LEU A 20 13.79 -15.00 17.32
N VAL A 21 15.00 -14.99 16.79
CA VAL A 21 16.08 -15.84 17.30
C VAL A 21 17.23 -14.96 17.78
N GLY A 22 17.51 -15.02 19.05
CA GLY A 22 18.67 -14.39 19.68
C GLY A 22 19.86 -15.32 19.70
N ILE A 23 21.03 -14.75 19.42
CA ILE A 23 22.30 -15.47 19.41
C ILE A 23 23.29 -14.72 20.28
N ASP A 24 24.04 -15.45 21.11
CA ASP A 24 25.25 -14.97 21.76
C ASP A 24 26.32 -16.07 21.64
N PHE A 25 27.43 -15.72 21.01
CA PHE A 25 28.61 -16.60 20.85
C PHE A 25 29.90 -15.84 21.22
N SER A 26 29.75 -14.88 22.12
CA SER A 26 30.83 -14.00 22.59
C SER A 26 31.70 -14.64 23.68
N SER A 27 31.26 -15.76 24.24
CA SER A 27 31.92 -16.50 25.31
C SER A 27 32.28 -17.94 24.88
N ASN A 28 32.56 -18.79 25.84
CA ASN A 28 32.89 -20.19 25.61
C ASN A 28 31.72 -21.04 25.08
N ASN A 29 30.52 -20.55 25.24
CA ASN A 29 29.31 -21.24 24.80
C ASN A 29 28.51 -20.37 23.81
N LEU A 30 28.07 -21.02 22.74
CA LEU A 30 26.99 -20.54 21.89
C LEU A 30 25.68 -20.63 22.65
N LYS A 31 24.92 -19.55 22.74
CA LYS A 31 23.58 -19.50 23.33
C LYS A 31 22.58 -19.06 22.24
N LEU A 32 21.53 -19.83 22.11
CA LEU A 32 20.42 -19.52 21.20
C LEU A 32 19.12 -19.48 21.99
N ALA A 33 18.30 -18.49 21.72
CA ALA A 33 16.96 -18.38 22.28
C ALA A 33 15.97 -18.09 21.15
N HIS A 34 14.89 -18.86 21.08
CA HIS A 34 13.79 -18.66 20.15
C HIS A 34 12.59 -18.09 20.89
N VAL A 35 12.12 -16.93 20.46
CA VAL A 35 10.96 -16.22 21.03
C VAL A 35 9.92 -16.01 19.95
N LYS A 36 8.67 -16.34 20.30
CA LYS A 36 7.50 -16.09 19.45
C LYS A 36 6.67 -14.95 20.02
N ILE A 37 6.30 -14.01 19.14
CA ILE A 37 5.43 -12.89 19.46
C ILE A 37 4.11 -13.11 18.75
N SER A 38 3.04 -13.36 19.51
CA SER A 38 1.69 -13.58 18.98
C SER A 38 0.68 -12.71 19.72
N GLY A 39 0.06 -11.78 19.01
CA GLY A 39 -0.97 -10.93 19.61
C GLY A 39 -0.50 -10.07 20.79
N GLY A 40 0.79 -9.68 20.81
CA GLY A 40 1.41 -8.92 21.89
C GLY A 40 1.94 -9.77 23.06
N LYS A 41 1.65 -11.08 23.09
CA LYS A 41 2.27 -12.01 24.04
C LYS A 41 3.61 -12.48 23.50
N LYS A 42 4.62 -12.48 24.36
CA LYS A 42 5.98 -12.91 24.05
C LYS A 42 6.26 -14.20 24.83
N GLU A 43 6.61 -15.26 24.14
CA GLU A 43 6.85 -16.60 24.71
C GLU A 43 8.20 -17.13 24.27
N VAL A 44 9.00 -17.63 25.20
CA VAL A 44 10.26 -18.33 24.90
C VAL A 44 9.92 -19.76 24.50
N VAL A 45 10.12 -20.08 23.24
CA VAL A 45 9.72 -21.37 22.64
C VAL A 45 10.79 -22.43 22.83
N ASN A 46 12.06 -22.06 22.62
CA ASN A 46 13.17 -22.99 22.68
C ASN A 46 14.45 -22.27 23.12
N LEU A 47 15.33 -23.01 23.82
CA LEU A 47 16.65 -22.56 24.22
C LEU A 47 17.66 -23.65 23.85
N LEU A 48 18.84 -23.23 23.40
CA LEU A 48 19.89 -24.18 23.01
C LEU A 48 21.27 -23.60 23.33
N THR A 49 22.17 -24.46 23.79
CA THR A 49 23.59 -24.13 24.01
C THR A 49 24.51 -25.16 23.41
N ARG A 50 25.68 -24.75 22.96
CA ARG A 50 26.77 -25.59 22.48
C ARG A 50 28.09 -25.02 22.94
N ASN A 51 29.00 -25.89 23.35
CA ASN A 51 30.38 -25.48 23.70
C ASN A 51 31.12 -25.15 22.38
N ILE A 52 31.77 -23.99 22.33
CA ILE A 52 32.53 -23.49 21.20
C ILE A 52 33.99 -23.16 21.55
N ILE A 53 34.44 -23.58 22.74
CA ILE A 53 35.80 -23.34 23.20
C ILE A 53 36.81 -23.88 22.15
N GLY A 54 37.76 -23.05 21.77
CA GLY A 54 38.87 -23.45 20.88
C GLY A 54 38.48 -23.74 19.43
N LEU A 55 37.21 -23.56 19.06
CA LEU A 55 36.77 -23.74 17.67
C LEU A 55 37.24 -22.58 16.79
N ALA A 56 37.66 -22.90 15.56
CA ALA A 56 37.90 -21.91 14.56
C ALA A 56 36.58 -21.27 14.06
N ASP A 57 36.59 -20.05 13.52
CA ASP A 57 35.40 -19.31 13.10
C ASP A 57 34.51 -20.10 12.10
N ILE A 58 35.13 -20.95 11.26
CA ILE A 58 34.39 -21.79 10.30
C ILE A 58 33.58 -22.89 11.03
N ASP A 59 34.13 -23.44 12.10
CA ASP A 59 33.48 -24.51 12.88
C ASP A 59 32.44 -23.91 13.83
N VAL A 60 32.68 -22.70 14.35
CA VAL A 60 31.65 -21.92 15.05
C VAL A 60 30.46 -21.66 14.11
N ALA A 61 30.70 -21.23 12.86
CA ALA A 61 29.66 -21.02 11.88
C ALA A 61 28.85 -22.29 11.56
N LYS A 62 29.51 -23.44 11.41
CA LYS A 62 28.81 -24.74 11.25
C LYS A 62 27.96 -25.10 12.45
N THR A 63 28.49 -24.88 13.66
CA THR A 63 27.78 -25.15 14.90
C THR A 63 26.54 -24.24 15.03
N ILE A 64 26.66 -22.96 14.68
CA ILE A 64 25.53 -22.02 14.65
C ILE A 64 24.48 -22.50 13.65
N ASN A 65 24.89 -22.84 12.42
CA ASN A 65 23.97 -23.29 11.37
C ASN A 65 23.18 -24.53 11.82
N THR A 66 23.87 -25.57 12.28
CA THR A 66 23.22 -26.80 12.77
C THR A 66 22.25 -26.51 13.92
N SER A 67 22.70 -25.74 14.91
CA SER A 67 21.90 -25.38 16.09
C SER A 67 20.68 -24.53 15.74
N PHE A 68 20.82 -23.65 14.75
CA PHE A 68 19.72 -22.83 14.26
C PHE A 68 18.59 -23.68 13.66
N TYR A 69 18.93 -24.68 12.85
CA TYR A 69 17.92 -25.57 12.28
C TYR A 69 17.23 -26.44 13.34
N GLU A 70 17.91 -26.77 14.44
CA GLU A 70 17.32 -27.49 15.57
C GLU A 70 16.20 -26.67 16.27
N LEU A 71 16.26 -25.33 16.23
CA LEU A 71 15.23 -24.47 16.81
C LEU A 71 13.89 -24.52 16.07
N ARG A 72 13.89 -24.94 14.80
CA ARG A 72 12.68 -25.01 13.92
C ARG A 72 11.90 -23.71 13.84
N ALA A 73 12.58 -22.57 13.92
CA ALA A 73 11.97 -21.26 13.77
C ALA A 73 11.58 -21.00 12.31
N LYS A 74 10.44 -20.37 12.08
CA LYS A 74 9.91 -20.08 10.73
C LYS A 74 10.21 -18.62 10.39
N ASP A 75 11.11 -18.41 9.44
CA ASP A 75 11.52 -17.09 8.93
C ASP A 75 11.75 -16.05 10.06
N PRO A 76 12.62 -16.37 11.06
CA PRO A 76 12.82 -15.49 12.19
C PRO A 76 13.74 -14.33 11.85
N GLU A 77 13.51 -13.18 12.52
CA GLU A 77 14.56 -12.16 12.59
C GLU A 77 15.66 -12.61 13.55
N ILE A 78 16.90 -12.60 13.05
CA ILE A 78 18.07 -13.03 13.81
C ILE A 78 18.76 -11.82 14.44
N ILE A 79 18.96 -11.91 15.76
CA ILE A 79 19.49 -10.83 16.58
C ILE A 79 20.70 -11.33 17.32
N ASN A 80 21.80 -10.63 17.24
CA ASN A 80 22.96 -10.88 18.09
C ASN A 80 22.92 -10.00 19.33
N THR A 81 23.34 -10.54 20.44
CA THR A 81 23.45 -9.83 21.72
C THR A 81 24.92 -9.79 22.14
N ILE A 82 25.46 -8.59 22.31
CA ILE A 82 26.84 -8.39 22.77
C ILE A 82 26.83 -8.13 24.28
N PRO A 83 27.54 -8.95 25.06
CA PRO A 83 27.71 -8.73 26.48
C PRO A 83 28.66 -7.56 26.76
N PHE A 84 28.64 -7.05 27.98
CA PHE A 84 29.38 -5.87 28.34
C PHE A 84 30.91 -6.01 28.24
N ASN A 85 31.46 -7.19 28.52
CA ASN A 85 32.91 -7.43 28.47
C ASN A 85 33.58 -7.12 27.12
N LEU A 86 32.82 -6.99 26.04
CA LEU A 86 33.27 -6.62 24.70
C LEU A 86 33.02 -5.14 24.35
N VAL A 87 32.52 -4.34 25.30
CA VAL A 87 32.04 -2.97 25.07
C VAL A 87 32.68 -2.03 26.07
N ILE A 88 33.02 -0.84 25.64
CA ILE A 88 33.44 0.26 26.50
C ILE A 88 32.25 1.18 26.70
N THR A 89 31.95 1.52 27.95
CA THR A 89 30.93 2.54 28.25
C THR A 89 31.52 3.73 28.98
N LYS A 90 30.93 4.90 28.76
CA LYS A 90 31.28 6.17 29.49
C LYS A 90 30.00 6.96 29.71
N ASN A 91 29.84 7.46 30.93
CA ASN A 91 28.89 8.51 31.24
C ASN A 91 29.43 9.86 30.81
N ILE A 92 28.74 10.55 29.96
CA ILE A 92 29.11 11.91 29.51
C ILE A 92 27.88 12.82 29.49
N GLU A 93 28.14 14.12 29.64
CA GLU A 93 27.13 15.18 29.54
C GLU A 93 27.26 15.88 28.20
N ILE A 94 26.21 15.94 27.43
CA ILE A 94 26.16 16.60 26.12
C ILE A 94 25.36 17.90 26.25
N PRO A 95 25.89 19.07 25.79
CA PRO A 95 25.21 20.35 25.87
C PRO A 95 24.12 20.51 24.78
N SER A 96 23.21 19.55 24.70
CA SER A 96 22.07 19.56 23.82
C SER A 96 20.99 18.61 24.34
N ILE A 97 19.74 18.88 23.98
CA ILE A 97 18.57 18.03 24.20
C ILE A 97 18.02 17.47 22.88
N ASP A 98 18.55 17.93 21.73
CA ASP A 98 18.15 17.42 20.40
C ASP A 98 18.91 16.12 20.10
N PRO A 99 18.19 15.01 19.83
CA PRO A 99 18.80 13.72 19.52
C PRO A 99 19.75 13.76 18.31
N LYS A 100 19.50 14.66 17.34
CA LYS A 100 20.37 14.80 16.16
C LYS A 100 21.70 15.47 16.53
N GLU A 101 21.65 16.59 17.24
CA GLU A 101 22.85 17.27 17.73
C GLU A 101 23.66 16.38 18.67
N ILE A 102 23.00 15.66 19.59
CA ILE A 102 23.63 14.67 20.45
C ILE A 102 24.44 13.66 19.63
N ARG A 103 23.85 13.10 18.58
CA ARG A 103 24.50 12.13 17.70
C ARG A 103 25.69 12.73 16.96
N ASP A 104 25.56 13.94 16.47
CA ASP A 104 26.64 14.64 15.77
C ASP A 104 27.84 14.93 16.73
N ILE A 105 27.57 15.40 17.96
CA ILE A 105 28.58 15.62 18.99
C ILE A 105 29.29 14.29 19.37
N ILE A 106 28.51 13.22 19.57
CA ILE A 106 29.05 11.88 19.86
C ILE A 106 29.98 11.42 18.75
N ASN A 107 29.56 11.56 17.50
CA ASN A 107 30.37 11.17 16.34
C ASN A 107 31.72 11.89 16.29
N LEU A 108 31.77 13.16 16.71
CA LEU A 108 33.00 13.95 16.76
C LEU A 108 33.89 13.59 17.95
N GLN A 109 33.30 13.21 19.08
CA GLN A 109 34.05 13.08 20.36
C GLN A 109 34.32 11.62 20.76
N ALA A 110 33.66 10.66 20.16
CA ALA A 110 33.73 9.25 20.59
C ALA A 110 35.15 8.68 20.66
N GLY A 111 36.02 9.05 19.72
CA GLY A 111 37.43 8.63 19.73
C GLY A 111 38.23 9.12 20.94
N ARG A 112 37.78 10.15 21.68
CA ARG A 112 38.44 10.65 22.89
C ARG A 112 38.21 9.75 24.12
N HIS A 113 37.21 8.88 24.05
CA HIS A 113 36.81 8.04 25.18
C HIS A 113 37.27 6.59 25.03
N THR A 114 38.14 6.30 24.06
CA THR A 114 38.64 4.98 23.74
C THR A 114 40.06 5.04 23.19
N PRO A 115 40.88 4.00 23.32
CA PRO A 115 42.21 3.95 22.70
C PRO A 115 42.17 3.75 21.17
N TYR A 116 41.00 3.54 20.58
CA TYR A 116 40.81 3.30 19.16
C TYR A 116 40.51 4.60 18.37
N SER A 117 40.87 4.62 17.09
CA SER A 117 40.47 5.69 16.18
C SER A 117 38.96 5.65 15.87
N ARG A 118 38.41 6.76 15.38
CA ARG A 118 36.94 6.82 15.06
C ARG A 118 36.50 5.75 14.07
N ASP A 119 37.34 5.40 13.10
CA ASP A 119 37.03 4.43 12.07
C ASP A 119 37.10 2.98 12.55
N GLU A 120 37.78 2.75 13.67
CA GLU A 120 37.93 1.43 14.29
C GLU A 120 36.81 1.11 15.28
N ILE A 121 35.86 2.01 15.53
CA ILE A 121 34.79 1.85 16.49
C ILE A 121 33.40 1.97 15.86
N ILE A 122 32.45 1.33 16.52
CA ILE A 122 31.02 1.54 16.33
C ILE A 122 30.51 2.14 17.64
N VAL A 123 29.72 3.20 17.50
CA VAL A 123 29.26 3.99 18.66
C VAL A 123 27.76 4.16 18.59
N ASP A 124 27.13 3.98 19.74
CA ASP A 124 25.74 4.38 19.97
C ASP A 124 25.59 4.86 21.41
N TYR A 125 24.43 5.29 21.86
CA TYR A 125 24.23 5.82 23.19
C TYR A 125 22.85 5.52 23.75
N ILE A 126 22.78 5.55 25.09
CA ILE A 126 21.53 5.50 25.83
C ILE A 126 21.34 6.86 26.50
N ASP A 127 20.24 7.53 26.20
CA ASP A 127 19.84 8.75 26.89
C ASP A 127 19.39 8.40 28.32
N ILE A 128 20.13 8.83 29.33
CA ILE A 128 19.81 8.60 30.75
C ILE A 128 18.79 9.63 31.23
N GLY A 129 18.86 10.88 30.75
CA GLY A 129 17.92 11.93 31.09
C GLY A 129 18.50 13.34 30.94
N THR A 130 17.60 14.32 30.95
CA THR A 130 17.98 15.74 30.86
C THR A 130 18.53 16.24 32.20
N TYR A 131 19.59 17.00 32.12
CA TYR A 131 20.28 17.62 33.24
C TYR A 131 20.42 19.15 33.03
N LYS A 132 20.22 19.94 34.08
CA LYS A 132 20.29 21.41 34.02
C LYS A 132 19.53 22.04 32.84
N HIS A 133 18.37 21.51 32.48
CA HIS A 133 17.46 21.99 31.42
C HIS A 133 18.00 22.02 29.97
N SER A 134 19.31 22.00 29.75
CA SER A 134 19.95 22.14 28.44
C SER A 134 20.98 21.06 28.12
N TYR A 135 21.25 20.18 29.07
CA TYR A 135 22.20 19.08 28.89
C TYR A 135 21.50 17.75 28.94
N THR A 136 21.97 16.81 28.14
CA THR A 136 21.54 15.40 28.22
C THR A 136 22.67 14.54 28.77
N LYS A 137 22.41 13.81 29.84
CA LYS A 137 23.30 12.79 30.38
C LYS A 137 23.09 11.49 29.59
N ILE A 138 24.15 10.96 29.02
CA ILE A 138 24.13 9.77 28.20
C ILE A 138 25.11 8.72 28.68
N LEU A 139 24.75 7.46 28.52
CA LEU A 139 25.67 6.34 28.55
C LEU A 139 26.15 6.07 27.13
N LEU A 140 27.38 6.46 26.84
CA LEU A 140 28.05 6.20 25.58
C LEU A 140 28.40 4.70 25.50
N VAL A 141 28.10 4.05 24.38
CA VAL A 141 28.35 2.61 24.14
C VAL A 141 29.29 2.49 22.94
N ILE A 142 30.48 1.99 23.16
CA ILE A 142 31.55 1.88 22.15
C ILE A 142 31.95 0.41 22.02
N VAL A 143 31.95 -0.11 20.81
CA VAL A 143 32.48 -1.45 20.49
C VAL A 143 33.51 -1.36 19.39
N ALA A 144 34.58 -2.13 19.48
CA ALA A 144 35.56 -2.22 18.41
C ALA A 144 34.93 -2.84 17.15
N ARG A 145 35.12 -2.19 16.00
CA ARG A 145 34.54 -2.59 14.72
C ARG A 145 34.91 -4.01 14.32
N ASN A 146 36.14 -4.45 14.62
CA ASN A 146 36.62 -5.79 14.32
C ASN A 146 35.82 -6.88 15.07
N VAL A 147 35.35 -6.61 16.31
CA VAL A 147 34.52 -7.52 17.09
C VAL A 147 33.19 -7.76 16.37
N VAL A 148 32.51 -6.68 16.00
CA VAL A 148 31.22 -6.79 15.31
C VAL A 148 31.39 -7.38 13.91
N LYS A 149 32.42 -6.96 13.17
CA LYS A 149 32.73 -7.51 11.85
C LYS A 149 32.93 -9.02 11.89
N ARG A 150 33.74 -9.51 12.85
CA ARG A 150 33.92 -10.96 13.04
C ARG A 150 32.59 -11.68 13.27
N GLN A 151 31.68 -11.09 14.03
CA GLN A 151 30.36 -11.68 14.27
C GLN A 151 29.54 -11.75 12.99
N PHE A 152 29.53 -10.69 12.17
CA PHE A 152 28.88 -10.72 10.85
C PHE A 152 29.51 -11.76 9.91
N ASP A 153 30.84 -11.82 9.84
CA ASP A 153 31.57 -12.78 9.00
C ASP A 153 31.25 -14.25 9.37
N ILE A 154 31.13 -14.54 10.68
CA ILE A 154 30.73 -15.87 11.15
C ILE A 154 29.28 -16.18 10.79
N MET A 155 28.37 -15.23 10.95
CA MET A 155 26.97 -15.40 10.60
C MET A 155 26.76 -15.56 9.09
N ASP A 156 27.48 -14.81 8.27
CA ASP A 156 27.47 -14.96 6.81
C ASP A 156 27.97 -16.34 6.40
N LYS A 157 29.06 -16.85 7.02
CA LYS A 157 29.54 -18.23 6.81
C LYS A 157 28.55 -19.29 7.26
N ALA A 158 27.74 -18.99 8.27
CA ALA A 158 26.63 -19.85 8.71
C ALA A 158 25.41 -19.77 7.76
N GLY A 159 25.41 -18.90 6.74
CA GLY A 159 24.29 -18.69 5.83
C GLY A 159 23.10 -17.98 6.49
N LEU A 160 23.35 -17.26 7.61
CA LEU A 160 22.34 -16.60 8.40
C LEU A 160 22.50 -15.07 8.34
N ARG A 161 21.41 -14.38 8.06
CA ARG A 161 21.41 -12.91 7.98
C ARG A 161 21.14 -12.29 9.35
N LEU A 162 22.13 -11.57 9.86
CA LEU A 162 22.02 -10.85 11.12
C LEU A 162 21.25 -9.53 10.93
N GLU A 163 20.15 -9.36 11.69
CA GLU A 163 19.30 -8.18 11.53
C GLU A 163 19.70 -7.03 12.45
N LYS A 164 20.01 -7.32 13.72
CA LYS A 164 20.37 -6.34 14.72
C LYS A 164 21.45 -6.86 15.65
N VAL A 165 22.18 -5.95 16.25
CA VAL A 165 23.18 -6.23 17.28
C VAL A 165 22.86 -5.37 18.49
N PHE A 166 22.35 -6.01 19.55
CA PHE A 166 21.93 -5.34 20.77
C PHE A 166 23.01 -5.37 21.85
N PHE A 167 22.97 -4.37 22.70
CA PHE A 167 23.79 -4.26 23.90
C PHE A 167 23.06 -4.93 25.08
N ALA A 168 23.60 -6.02 25.61
CA ALA A 168 22.95 -6.86 26.63
C ALA A 168 22.48 -6.10 27.88
N PRO A 169 23.27 -5.15 28.47
CA PRO A 169 22.85 -4.41 29.65
C PRO A 169 21.60 -3.54 29.44
N GLU A 170 21.31 -3.07 28.21
CA GLU A 170 20.09 -2.36 27.93
C GLU A 170 18.86 -3.30 28.03
N GLY A 171 19.00 -4.52 27.49
CA GLY A 171 17.98 -5.57 27.64
C GLY A 171 17.77 -5.98 29.10
N LEU A 172 18.85 -6.10 29.87
CA LEU A 172 18.82 -6.38 31.30
C LEU A 172 18.08 -5.27 32.07
N ALA A 173 18.37 -3.99 31.79
CA ALA A 173 17.72 -2.87 32.44
C ALA A 173 16.21 -2.82 32.15
N TRP A 174 15.80 -3.12 30.91
CA TRP A 174 14.40 -3.28 30.57
C TRP A 174 13.77 -4.46 31.34
N ALA A 175 14.46 -5.60 31.41
CA ALA A 175 13.99 -6.80 32.06
C ALA A 175 13.87 -6.64 33.58
N ALA A 176 14.61 -5.74 34.21
CA ALA A 176 14.56 -5.47 35.63
C ALA A 176 13.13 -5.19 36.11
N SER A 177 12.42 -4.30 35.47
CA SER A 177 11.04 -3.98 35.82
C SER A 177 10.03 -4.96 35.21
N LYS A 178 10.23 -5.41 33.98
CA LYS A 178 9.24 -6.22 33.25
C LYS A 178 9.27 -7.69 33.63
N ILE A 179 10.46 -8.25 33.89
CA ILE A 179 10.65 -9.67 34.19
C ILE A 179 10.95 -9.88 35.67
N LEU A 180 11.95 -9.19 36.21
CA LEU A 180 12.36 -9.36 37.60
C LEU A 180 11.40 -8.71 38.61
N LYS A 181 10.49 -7.84 38.12
CA LYS A 181 9.50 -7.09 38.93
C LYS A 181 10.15 -6.21 40.00
N ILE A 182 11.24 -5.55 39.64
CA ILE A 182 11.99 -4.64 40.49
C ILE A 182 11.55 -3.21 40.21
N ASP A 183 11.32 -2.42 41.25
CA ASP A 183 11.08 -0.99 41.09
C ASP A 183 12.41 -0.28 40.83
N THR A 184 12.58 0.17 39.61
CA THR A 184 13.75 0.95 39.16
C THR A 184 13.40 2.41 38.90
N ILE A 185 12.17 2.84 39.20
CA ILE A 185 11.68 4.20 38.97
C ILE A 185 11.95 5.09 40.17
N THR A 186 11.68 4.57 41.37
CA THR A 186 11.78 5.33 42.62
C THR A 186 13.23 5.55 43.03
N ALA A 187 14.07 4.50 42.92
CA ALA A 187 15.49 4.55 43.26
C ALA A 187 16.32 3.69 42.32
N PRO A 188 17.60 3.99 42.13
CA PRO A 188 18.53 3.11 41.41
C PRO A 188 18.66 1.77 42.11
N VAL A 189 18.79 0.70 41.34
CA VAL A 189 19.01 -0.67 41.83
C VAL A 189 20.23 -1.25 41.14
N SER A 190 21.13 -1.83 41.93
CA SER A 190 22.25 -2.62 41.39
C SER A 190 21.78 -4.02 41.03
N ILE A 191 22.17 -4.51 39.89
CA ILE A 191 21.87 -5.87 39.38
C ILE A 191 23.20 -6.51 39.03
N ALA A 192 23.50 -7.63 39.67
CA ALA A 192 24.62 -8.51 39.32
C ALA A 192 24.04 -9.71 38.57
N HIS A 193 24.18 -9.70 37.25
CA HIS A 193 23.80 -10.82 36.39
C HIS A 193 24.97 -11.76 36.22
N VAL A 194 24.94 -12.86 36.97
CA VAL A 194 25.99 -13.90 36.97
C VAL A 194 25.81 -14.78 35.74
N ASP A 195 26.83 -14.87 34.91
CA ASP A 195 26.90 -15.87 33.83
C ASP A 195 27.97 -16.92 34.12
N GLU A 196 28.31 -17.75 33.19
CA GLU A 196 29.27 -18.86 33.37
C GLU A 196 30.65 -18.36 33.79
N SER A 197 31.26 -17.42 33.05
CA SER A 197 32.64 -16.97 33.22
C SER A 197 32.83 -15.53 33.70
N PHE A 198 31.79 -14.73 33.67
CA PHE A 198 31.79 -13.33 34.07
C PHE A 198 30.44 -12.93 34.69
N THR A 199 30.41 -11.76 35.35
CA THR A 199 29.21 -11.14 35.87
C THR A 199 29.07 -9.75 35.31
N ASP A 200 27.91 -9.44 34.72
CA ASP A 200 27.53 -8.08 34.31
C ASP A 200 26.92 -7.37 35.52
N PHE A 201 27.66 -6.38 36.02
CA PHE A 201 27.16 -5.48 37.06
C PHE A 201 26.55 -4.25 36.41
N THR A 202 25.26 -4.04 36.62
CA THR A 202 24.50 -2.96 36.02
C THR A 202 23.71 -2.19 37.07
N ILE A 203 23.87 -0.88 37.14
CA ILE A 203 22.98 -0.04 37.95
C ILE A 203 21.87 0.48 37.03
N VAL A 204 20.64 0.17 37.38
CA VAL A 204 19.44 0.48 36.60
C VAL A 204 18.65 1.57 37.30
N PHE A 205 18.33 2.62 36.57
CA PHE A 205 17.42 3.68 37.00
C PHE A 205 16.46 4.06 35.89
N LYS A 206 15.18 4.19 36.20
CA LYS A 206 14.11 4.49 35.21
C LYS A 206 14.14 3.56 34.00
N ASN A 207 14.36 2.25 34.25
CA ASN A 207 14.47 1.20 33.23
C ASN A 207 15.62 1.39 32.23
N LYS A 208 16.61 2.19 32.55
CA LYS A 208 17.81 2.43 31.73
C LYS A 208 19.07 2.04 32.51
N PRO A 209 20.10 1.49 31.87
CA PRO A 209 21.37 1.25 32.52
C PRO A 209 22.08 2.59 32.74
N ALA A 210 22.24 2.99 34.00
CA ALA A 210 22.94 4.20 34.38
C ALA A 210 24.46 3.99 34.51
N PHE A 211 24.88 2.76 34.84
CA PHE A 211 26.28 2.35 34.96
C PHE A 211 26.40 0.86 34.66
N VAL A 212 27.48 0.47 33.99
CA VAL A 212 27.74 -0.93 33.66
C VAL A 212 29.22 -1.26 33.86
N ARG A 213 29.50 -2.43 34.45
CA ARG A 213 30.86 -2.96 34.62
C ARG A 213 30.86 -4.49 34.49
N SER A 214 31.88 -5.06 33.82
CA SER A 214 32.08 -6.51 33.81
C SER A 214 33.02 -6.91 34.92
N ILE A 215 32.63 -7.93 35.64
CA ILE A 215 33.45 -8.58 36.69
C ILE A 215 33.89 -9.93 36.13
N PRO A 216 35.21 -10.22 36.05
CA PRO A 216 35.73 -11.46 35.45
C PRO A 216 35.60 -12.64 36.42
N ILE A 217 34.45 -12.76 37.07
CA ILE A 217 34.05 -13.84 37.95
C ILE A 217 32.65 -14.25 37.58
N GLY A 218 32.47 -15.52 37.21
CA GLY A 218 31.18 -16.10 36.89
C GLY A 218 30.95 -17.35 37.70
N MET A 219 29.86 -18.06 37.43
CA MET A 219 29.41 -19.21 38.18
C MET A 219 30.44 -20.34 38.23
N GLN A 220 31.19 -20.58 37.14
CA GLN A 220 32.25 -21.59 37.15
C GLN A 220 33.33 -21.31 38.21
N HIS A 221 33.68 -20.06 38.47
CA HIS A 221 34.66 -19.68 39.48
C HIS A 221 34.11 -19.86 40.90
N LEU A 222 32.84 -19.45 41.11
CA LEU A 222 32.13 -19.58 42.38
C LEU A 222 31.91 -21.05 42.79
N ILE A 223 31.85 -21.98 41.81
CA ILE A 223 31.73 -23.42 42.09
C ILE A 223 33.11 -24.06 42.33
N SER A 224 34.11 -23.71 41.51
CA SER A 224 35.41 -24.40 41.55
C SER A 224 36.23 -24.09 42.80
N GLU A 225 36.26 -22.84 43.26
CA GLU A 225 37.00 -22.37 44.42
C GLU A 225 36.13 -21.43 45.26
N LYS A 226 35.04 -21.96 45.83
CA LYS A 226 33.95 -21.20 46.46
C LYS A 226 34.44 -20.12 47.42
N GLU A 227 35.14 -20.49 48.49
CA GLU A 227 35.60 -19.59 49.56
C GLU A 227 36.44 -18.42 49.03
N ARG A 228 37.36 -18.70 48.11
CA ARG A 228 38.25 -17.70 47.55
C ARG A 228 37.50 -16.72 46.64
N TYR A 229 36.64 -17.24 45.74
CA TYR A 229 35.97 -16.38 44.77
C TYR A 229 34.75 -15.66 45.33
N GLU A 230 34.09 -16.15 46.39
CA GLU A 230 33.04 -15.41 47.08
C GLU A 230 33.56 -14.09 47.69
N ILE A 231 34.71 -14.11 48.37
CA ILE A 231 35.36 -12.91 48.92
C ILE A 231 35.76 -11.97 47.82
N ARG A 232 36.47 -12.48 46.81
CA ARG A 232 36.91 -11.69 45.69
C ARG A 232 35.72 -11.09 44.89
N PHE A 233 34.63 -11.80 44.73
CA PHE A 233 33.42 -11.34 44.08
C PHE A 233 32.77 -10.20 44.86
N ALA A 234 32.71 -10.31 46.19
CA ALA A 234 32.22 -9.26 47.05
C ALA A 234 33.08 -7.98 46.95
N ASP A 235 34.39 -8.10 46.91
CA ASP A 235 35.32 -6.98 46.73
C ASP A 235 35.15 -6.30 45.37
N GLU A 236 34.98 -7.09 44.27
CA GLU A 236 34.75 -6.51 42.92
C GLU A 236 33.37 -5.82 42.82
N LEU A 237 32.34 -6.35 43.49
CA LEU A 237 31.04 -5.67 43.57
C LEU A 237 31.15 -4.34 44.36
N LYS A 238 31.88 -4.35 45.49
CA LYS A 238 32.14 -3.16 46.27
C LYS A 238 32.87 -2.08 45.45
N ARG A 239 33.98 -2.46 44.77
CA ARG A 239 34.68 -1.56 43.83
C ARG A 239 33.80 -1.02 42.71
N SER A 240 32.84 -1.84 42.25
CA SER A 240 31.91 -1.40 41.22
C SER A 240 30.91 -0.35 41.74
N LEU A 241 30.45 -0.47 42.97
CA LEU A 241 29.63 0.51 43.67
C LEU A 241 30.41 1.81 43.92
N GLU A 242 31.67 1.72 44.38
CA GLU A 242 32.56 2.86 44.58
C GLU A 242 32.84 3.59 43.26
N ALA A 243 33.05 2.86 42.15
CA ALA A 243 33.25 3.44 40.84
C ALA A 243 32.02 4.20 40.38
N TYR A 244 30.82 3.69 40.61
CA TYR A 244 29.57 4.41 40.31
C TYR A 244 29.44 5.70 41.10
N GLN A 245 29.74 5.66 42.42
CA GLN A 245 29.71 6.86 43.26
C GLN A 245 30.70 7.95 42.80
N SER A 246 31.86 7.53 42.28
CA SER A 246 32.86 8.48 41.77
C SER A 246 32.45 9.21 40.48
N GLU A 247 31.44 8.73 39.76
CA GLU A 247 30.91 9.36 38.54
C GLU A 247 29.92 10.50 38.82
N ASN A 248 29.90 11.10 40.03
CA ASN A 248 29.01 12.21 40.43
C ASN A 248 27.51 11.92 40.20
N ILE A 249 27.09 10.73 40.53
CA ILE A 249 25.68 10.33 40.41
C ILE A 249 24.97 10.61 41.75
N GLU A 250 23.91 11.40 41.67
CA GLU A 250 23.23 12.00 42.83
C GLU A 250 22.59 11.00 43.80
N THR A 251 22.36 9.75 43.36
CA THR A 251 21.63 8.76 44.16
C THR A 251 22.30 7.38 44.14
N ASN A 252 22.54 6.86 45.35
CA ASN A 252 23.11 5.53 45.53
C ASN A 252 22.04 4.45 45.36
N PRO A 253 22.44 3.25 44.86
CA PRO A 253 21.51 2.11 44.79
C PRO A 253 21.04 1.68 46.19
N GLY A 254 19.72 1.44 46.32
CA GLY A 254 19.13 1.05 47.58
C GLY A 254 19.21 -0.48 47.88
N SER A 255 19.57 -1.29 46.87
CA SER A 255 19.66 -2.74 46.98
C SER A 255 20.52 -3.35 45.88
N LEU A 256 20.99 -4.58 46.11
CA LEU A 256 21.65 -5.41 45.12
C LEU A 256 20.77 -6.62 44.77
N VAL A 257 20.50 -6.81 43.50
CA VAL A 257 19.77 -7.99 42.98
C VAL A 257 20.75 -8.93 42.32
N LEU A 258 20.78 -10.19 42.74
CA LEU A 258 21.49 -11.27 42.08
C LEU A 258 20.53 -12.01 41.14
N THR A 259 20.95 -12.23 39.91
CA THR A 259 20.19 -12.97 38.91
C THR A 259 21.14 -13.71 37.96
N GLY A 260 20.61 -14.54 37.10
CA GLY A 260 21.40 -15.28 36.10
C GLY A 260 21.62 -16.74 36.47
N ALA A 261 22.83 -17.21 36.27
CA ALA A 261 23.25 -18.56 36.70
C ALA A 261 23.52 -18.55 38.20
N LEU A 262 22.68 -19.23 38.95
CA LEU A 262 22.70 -19.20 40.41
C LEU A 262 22.55 -20.64 40.96
N GLU A 263 23.61 -21.46 40.80
CA GLU A 263 23.68 -22.81 41.38
C GLU A 263 24.35 -22.71 42.76
N ASP A 264 23.75 -23.29 43.77
CA ASP A 264 24.30 -23.39 45.12
C ASP A 264 24.80 -22.05 45.75
N THR A 265 24.02 -20.97 45.54
CA THR A 265 24.40 -19.64 46.04
C THR A 265 23.89 -19.30 47.43
N GLY A 266 23.46 -20.31 48.23
CA GLY A 266 22.78 -20.06 49.51
C GLY A 266 23.57 -19.21 50.53
N ASP A 267 24.91 -19.35 50.57
CA ASP A 267 25.78 -18.58 51.48
C ASP A 267 26.22 -17.26 50.87
N LEU A 268 26.19 -17.12 49.55
CA LEU A 268 26.65 -15.93 48.82
C LEU A 268 25.85 -14.67 49.20
N GLU A 269 24.56 -14.80 49.42
CA GLU A 269 23.69 -13.70 49.86
C GLU A 269 24.14 -13.15 51.22
N ILE A 270 24.52 -14.02 52.16
CA ILE A 270 24.98 -13.65 53.49
C ILE A 270 26.35 -12.97 53.41
N VAL A 271 27.28 -13.57 52.67
CA VAL A 271 28.64 -13.01 52.47
C VAL A 271 28.58 -11.63 51.86
N LEU A 272 27.82 -11.47 50.80
CA LEU A 272 27.67 -10.18 50.12
C LEU A 272 26.96 -9.14 51.02
N GLY A 273 25.93 -9.52 51.74
CA GLY A 273 25.22 -8.66 52.68
C GLY A 273 26.13 -8.05 53.73
N ASN A 274 27.03 -8.87 54.30
CA ASN A 274 28.01 -8.44 55.31
C ASN A 274 29.07 -7.48 54.75
N VAL A 275 29.53 -7.67 53.49
CA VAL A 275 30.58 -6.87 52.87
C VAL A 275 30.05 -5.56 52.31
N LEU A 276 28.87 -5.61 51.66
CA LEU A 276 28.35 -4.46 50.91
C LEU A 276 27.47 -3.51 51.73
N SER A 277 26.99 -3.98 52.88
CA SER A 277 26.05 -3.24 53.75
C SER A 277 24.79 -2.77 52.98
N LEU A 278 24.37 -3.55 52.00
CA LEU A 278 23.19 -3.35 51.19
C LEU A 278 22.25 -4.55 51.29
N PRO A 279 20.94 -4.36 51.22
CA PRO A 279 20.00 -5.48 51.10
C PRO A 279 20.26 -6.25 49.82
N ILE A 280 20.49 -7.55 49.93
CA ILE A 280 20.70 -8.47 48.82
C ILE A 280 19.41 -9.23 48.56
N LYS A 281 19.07 -9.39 47.29
CA LYS A 281 17.88 -10.12 46.84
C LYS A 281 18.23 -11.06 45.70
N VAL A 282 18.04 -12.34 45.87
CA VAL A 282 18.20 -13.32 44.79
C VAL A 282 16.90 -13.47 44.01
N VAL A 283 16.93 -13.17 42.72
CA VAL A 283 15.75 -13.23 41.85
C VAL A 283 16.03 -14.09 40.63
N PRO A 284 15.57 -15.34 40.64
CA PRO A 284 15.66 -16.23 39.50
C PRO A 284 14.78 -15.71 38.35
N TYR A 285 15.37 -15.39 37.20
CA TYR A 285 14.67 -14.80 36.07
C TYR A 285 13.65 -15.72 35.41
N PHE A 286 13.83 -17.04 35.48
CA PHE A 286 12.92 -18.03 34.90
C PHE A 286 11.50 -18.00 35.42
N LYS A 287 11.29 -17.64 36.71
CA LYS A 287 10.00 -17.72 37.39
C LYS A 287 8.91 -16.84 36.71
N ASN A 288 9.33 -15.76 36.07
CA ASN A 288 8.41 -14.77 35.52
C ASN A 288 8.39 -14.78 33.98
N LEU A 289 9.03 -15.77 33.34
CA LEU A 289 9.04 -15.91 31.88
C LEU A 289 7.90 -16.81 31.42
N SER A 290 7.25 -16.40 30.32
CA SER A 290 6.35 -17.32 29.62
C SER A 290 7.20 -18.23 28.72
N MET A 291 7.22 -19.53 29.08
CA MET A 291 8.07 -20.51 28.42
C MET A 291 7.27 -21.72 27.95
N ALA A 292 7.55 -22.16 26.71
CA ALA A 292 7.02 -23.42 26.20
C ALA A 292 7.75 -24.64 26.82
N GLY A 293 7.13 -25.81 26.68
CA GLY A 293 7.67 -27.05 27.29
C GLY A 293 9.08 -27.41 26.83
N GLU A 294 9.45 -27.12 25.59
CA GLU A 294 10.82 -27.39 25.10
C GLU A 294 11.87 -26.48 25.76
N ALA A 295 11.54 -25.20 25.97
CA ALA A 295 12.44 -24.29 26.70
C ALA A 295 12.61 -24.67 28.14
N LEU A 296 11.59 -25.23 28.80
CA LEU A 296 11.66 -25.71 30.19
C LEU A 296 12.61 -26.89 30.38
N LYS A 297 12.83 -27.74 29.36
CA LYS A 297 13.79 -28.87 29.44
C LYS A 297 15.23 -28.39 29.66
N VAL A 298 15.55 -27.16 29.26
CA VAL A 298 16.89 -26.57 29.40
C VAL A 298 17.07 -25.90 30.77
N ALA A 299 16.01 -25.73 31.56
CA ALA A 299 16.04 -25.06 32.86
C ALA A 299 17.16 -25.58 33.81
N PRO A 300 17.48 -26.90 33.92
CA PRO A 300 18.59 -27.35 34.75
C PRO A 300 19.95 -26.81 34.37
N LEU A 301 20.21 -26.60 33.06
CA LEU A 301 21.49 -26.06 32.56
C LEU A 301 21.68 -24.59 32.93
N THR A 302 20.58 -23.85 33.17
CA THR A 302 20.61 -22.42 33.46
C THR A 302 21.13 -22.10 34.86
N LYS A 303 21.31 -23.08 35.71
CA LYS A 303 21.97 -22.92 37.00
C LYS A 303 23.46 -22.56 36.88
N ARG A 304 24.13 -23.01 35.81
CA ARG A 304 25.55 -22.77 35.53
C ARG A 304 25.82 -21.80 34.40
N LEU A 305 24.85 -21.62 33.50
CA LEU A 305 24.96 -20.78 32.32
C LEU A 305 23.68 -19.97 32.16
N SER A 306 23.77 -18.66 31.99
CA SER A 306 22.61 -17.79 31.86
C SER A 306 22.24 -17.52 30.41
N PHE A 307 20.95 -17.64 30.07
CA PHE A 307 20.36 -17.18 28.82
C PHE A 307 19.72 -15.80 28.96
N PHE A 308 19.80 -15.18 30.16
CA PHE A 308 19.00 -13.99 30.44
C PHE A 308 19.31 -12.82 29.53
N ASN A 309 20.58 -12.56 29.23
CA ASN A 309 20.99 -11.49 28.33
C ASN A 309 20.35 -11.62 26.94
N VAL A 310 20.33 -12.83 26.38
CA VAL A 310 19.73 -13.11 25.07
C VAL A 310 18.20 -13.01 25.14
N ILE A 311 17.58 -13.64 26.13
CA ILE A 311 16.12 -13.62 26.31
C ILE A 311 15.63 -12.18 26.56
N ALA A 312 16.28 -11.43 27.44
CA ALA A 312 15.91 -10.06 27.77
C ALA A 312 15.98 -9.15 26.54
N SER A 313 17.03 -9.27 25.74
CA SER A 313 17.18 -8.52 24.48
C SER A 313 16.09 -8.84 23.48
N LEU A 314 15.67 -10.10 23.34
CA LEU A 314 14.57 -10.49 22.45
C LEU A 314 13.22 -10.01 22.96
N LEU A 315 12.95 -10.17 24.27
CA LEU A 315 11.70 -9.71 24.85
C LEU A 315 11.58 -8.18 24.85
N ALA A 316 12.70 -7.46 24.90
CA ALA A 316 12.76 -6.01 24.77
C ALA A 316 12.77 -5.53 23.30
N PHE A 317 12.68 -6.44 22.32
CA PHE A 317 12.69 -6.07 20.91
C PHE A 317 11.67 -4.99 20.58
N GLY A 318 12.12 -3.92 19.92
CA GLY A 318 11.31 -2.73 19.62
C GLY A 318 11.40 -1.62 20.67
N GLU A 319 11.88 -1.92 21.90
CA GLU A 319 12.05 -0.94 22.97
C GLU A 319 13.51 -0.52 23.14
N LEU A 320 14.47 -1.38 22.75
CA LEU A 320 15.91 -1.09 22.82
C LEU A 320 16.30 -0.05 21.78
N LYS A 321 17.19 0.88 22.17
CA LYS A 321 17.66 1.99 21.35
C LYS A 321 19.03 1.71 20.74
N VAL A 322 19.92 1.07 21.46
CA VAL A 322 21.28 0.76 21.01
C VAL A 322 21.23 -0.32 19.93
N ASN A 323 21.84 0.00 18.79
CA ASN A 323 22.03 -0.94 17.70
C ASN A 323 23.45 -0.82 17.12
N LEU A 324 24.29 -1.77 17.50
CA LEU A 324 25.71 -1.80 17.17
C LEU A 324 26.02 -2.38 15.77
N VAL A 325 25.05 -2.37 14.86
CA VAL A 325 25.26 -2.72 13.45
C VAL A 325 26.11 -1.61 12.79
N PRO A 326 27.17 -1.94 12.01
CA PRO A 326 27.95 -0.96 11.28
C PRO A 326 27.08 -0.10 10.34
N GLU A 327 27.45 1.18 10.19
CA GLU A 327 26.63 2.11 9.38
C GLU A 327 26.53 1.68 7.92
N GLU A 328 27.58 1.09 7.37
CA GLU A 328 27.59 0.56 6.00
C GLU A 328 26.53 -0.54 5.82
N VAL A 329 26.41 -1.40 6.83
CA VAL A 329 25.39 -2.49 6.83
C VAL A 329 23.99 -1.90 6.99
N LYS A 330 23.83 -0.89 7.88
CA LYS A 330 22.55 -0.17 8.05
C LYS A 330 22.13 0.51 6.74
N LEU A 331 23.06 1.20 6.07
CA LEU A 331 22.80 1.88 4.81
C LEU A 331 22.44 0.89 3.70
N ARG A 332 23.19 -0.21 3.57
CA ARG A 332 22.89 -1.26 2.60
C ARG A 332 21.50 -1.85 2.80
N LYS A 333 21.13 -2.15 4.05
CA LYS A 333 19.77 -2.63 4.39
C LYS A 333 18.70 -1.62 4.04
N ALA A 334 18.90 -0.35 4.39
CA ALA A 334 17.95 0.71 4.06
C ALA A 334 17.75 0.86 2.54
N LEU A 335 18.82 0.70 1.75
CA LEU A 335 18.73 0.70 0.29
C LEU A 335 17.98 -0.52 -0.25
N GLU A 336 18.24 -1.71 0.31
CA GLU A 336 17.53 -2.95 -0.06
C GLU A 336 16.03 -2.87 0.29
N GLU A 337 15.68 -2.33 1.46
CA GLU A 337 14.28 -2.12 1.88
C GLU A 337 13.56 -1.12 0.98
N ARG A 338 14.19 0.02 0.68
CA ARG A 338 13.66 0.99 -0.29
C ARG A 338 13.49 0.38 -1.67
N GLY A 339 14.43 -0.45 -2.11
CA GLY A 339 14.33 -1.18 -3.37
C GLY A 339 13.11 -2.11 -3.38
N LYS A 340 12.89 -2.87 -2.31
CA LYS A 340 11.70 -3.74 -2.16
C LYS A 340 10.39 -2.94 -2.13
N GLU A 341 10.37 -1.79 -1.46
CA GLU A 341 9.20 -0.90 -1.43
C GLU A 341 8.89 -0.32 -2.82
N LEU A 342 9.93 0.10 -3.55
CA LEU A 342 9.78 0.59 -4.92
C LEU A 342 9.22 -0.50 -5.85
N ILE A 343 9.71 -1.75 -5.72
CA ILE A 343 9.18 -2.89 -6.49
C ILE A 343 7.71 -3.14 -6.15
N LYS A 344 7.34 -3.15 -4.86
CA LYS A 344 5.94 -3.32 -4.43
C LYS A 344 5.04 -2.21 -4.97
N THR A 345 5.51 -0.96 -4.91
CA THR A 345 4.79 0.20 -5.45
C THR A 345 4.68 0.11 -6.98
N GLY A 346 5.75 -0.32 -7.66
CA GLY A 346 5.73 -0.57 -9.11
C GLY A 346 4.71 -1.63 -9.51
N ILE A 347 4.66 -2.76 -8.80
CA ILE A 347 3.66 -3.80 -9.03
C ILE A 347 2.24 -3.26 -8.82
N LEU A 348 2.02 -2.47 -7.77
CA LEU A 348 0.72 -1.86 -7.50
C LEU A 348 0.30 -0.91 -8.65
N VAL A 349 1.21 -0.07 -9.14
CA VAL A 349 0.94 0.83 -10.28
C VAL A 349 0.58 0.04 -11.54
N VAL A 350 1.34 -1.02 -11.84
CA VAL A 350 1.07 -1.89 -13.00
C VAL A 350 -0.28 -2.60 -12.87
N THR A 351 -0.63 -3.07 -11.67
CA THR A 351 -1.93 -3.72 -11.44
C THR A 351 -3.09 -2.74 -11.60
N VAL A 352 -2.97 -1.51 -11.07
CA VAL A 352 -3.97 -0.45 -11.25
C VAL A 352 -4.11 -0.09 -12.73
N PHE A 353 -2.99 0.06 -13.45
CA PHE A 353 -3.01 0.33 -14.89
C PHE A 353 -3.72 -0.79 -15.67
N PHE A 354 -3.42 -2.04 -15.34
CA PHE A 354 -4.08 -3.20 -15.96
C PHE A 354 -5.59 -3.21 -15.72
N VAL A 355 -6.03 -2.89 -14.49
CA VAL A 355 -7.46 -2.78 -14.16
C VAL A 355 -8.14 -1.67 -14.97
N ILE A 356 -7.48 -0.50 -15.11
CA ILE A 356 -8.00 0.60 -15.93
C ILE A 356 -8.14 0.17 -17.39
N CYS A 357 -7.11 -0.49 -17.95
CA CYS A 357 -7.17 -1.03 -19.32
C CYS A 357 -8.33 -2.02 -19.50
N LEU A 358 -8.55 -2.89 -18.51
CA LEU A 358 -9.63 -3.88 -18.53
C LEU A 358 -11.01 -3.21 -18.51
N ILE A 359 -11.18 -2.14 -17.71
CA ILE A 359 -12.40 -1.32 -17.68
C ILE A 359 -12.64 -0.65 -19.01
N LEU A 360 -11.59 -0.08 -19.62
CA LEU A 360 -11.69 0.58 -20.94
C LEU A 360 -12.05 -0.42 -22.04
N LEU A 361 -11.41 -1.58 -22.07
CA LEU A 361 -11.72 -2.65 -23.03
C LEU A 361 -13.15 -3.13 -22.88
N THR A 362 -13.61 -3.33 -21.64
CA THR A 362 -14.98 -3.72 -21.33
C THR A 362 -15.98 -2.66 -21.84
N ASN A 363 -15.66 -1.39 -21.61
CA ASN A 363 -16.50 -0.26 -22.07
C ASN A 363 -16.57 -0.19 -23.61
N ILE A 364 -15.44 -0.39 -24.30
CA ILE A 364 -15.38 -0.48 -25.76
C ILE A 364 -16.19 -1.66 -26.25
N TYR A 365 -16.08 -2.83 -25.64
CA TYR A 365 -16.83 -4.03 -25.99
C TYR A 365 -18.34 -3.80 -25.87
N PHE A 366 -18.80 -3.25 -24.75
CA PHE A 366 -20.23 -2.96 -24.55
C PHE A 366 -20.75 -1.91 -25.51
N LYS A 367 -19.99 -0.84 -25.78
CA LYS A 367 -20.36 0.17 -26.78
C LYS A 367 -20.44 -0.42 -28.17
N SER A 368 -19.50 -1.27 -28.56
CA SER A 368 -19.50 -1.95 -29.86
C SER A 368 -20.70 -2.92 -29.99
N ALA A 369 -21.01 -3.67 -28.94
CA ALA A 369 -22.17 -4.56 -28.90
C ALA A 369 -23.49 -3.77 -28.99
N TYR A 370 -23.58 -2.64 -28.29
CA TYR A 370 -24.73 -1.74 -28.35
C TYR A 370 -24.91 -1.12 -29.74
N SER A 371 -23.82 -0.64 -30.35
CA SER A 371 -23.84 -0.09 -31.71
C SER A 371 -24.32 -1.14 -32.74
N ARG A 372 -23.81 -2.38 -32.67
CA ARG A 372 -24.27 -3.46 -33.57
C ARG A 372 -25.77 -3.76 -33.39
N ASN A 373 -26.27 -3.72 -32.18
CA ASN A 373 -27.68 -3.95 -31.89
C ASN A 373 -28.55 -2.80 -32.42
N LEU A 374 -28.06 -1.56 -32.30
CA LEU A 374 -28.70 -0.36 -32.85
C LEU A 374 -28.74 -0.41 -34.38
N ASP A 375 -27.63 -0.79 -35.03
CA ASP A 375 -27.56 -0.96 -36.49
C ASP A 375 -28.54 -2.01 -37.01
N ARG A 376 -28.70 -3.10 -36.29
CA ARG A 376 -29.69 -4.15 -36.63
C ARG A 376 -31.13 -3.58 -36.59
N LYS A 377 -31.45 -2.88 -35.48
CA LYS A 377 -32.77 -2.26 -35.32
C LYS A 377 -33.01 -1.17 -36.39
N TYR A 378 -31.99 -0.40 -36.72
CA TYR A 378 -32.07 0.63 -37.76
C TYR A 378 -32.31 0.02 -39.12
N LYS A 379 -31.64 -1.08 -39.48
CA LYS A 379 -31.87 -1.80 -40.76
C LYS A 379 -33.29 -2.33 -40.87
N THR A 380 -33.81 -2.97 -39.80
CA THR A 380 -35.18 -3.47 -39.80
C THR A 380 -36.22 -2.36 -39.97
N LEU A 381 -36.08 -1.29 -39.19
CA LEU A 381 -36.93 -0.10 -39.29
C LEU A 381 -36.84 0.57 -40.65
N ASN A 382 -35.68 0.65 -41.25
CA ASN A 382 -35.46 1.24 -42.56
C ASN A 382 -36.07 0.40 -43.70
N GLU A 383 -36.06 -0.96 -43.58
CA GLU A 383 -36.73 -1.83 -44.51
C GLU A 383 -38.26 -1.69 -44.40
N GLU A 384 -38.81 -1.64 -43.20
CA GLU A 384 -40.24 -1.38 -42.99
C GLU A 384 -40.67 -0.02 -43.53
N ALA A 385 -39.87 1.03 -43.26
CA ALA A 385 -40.13 2.38 -43.79
C ALA A 385 -40.09 2.41 -45.31
N ARG A 386 -39.17 1.68 -45.94
CA ARG A 386 -39.03 1.63 -47.40
C ARG A 386 -40.24 0.96 -48.08
N VAL A 387 -40.84 -0.03 -47.43
CA VAL A 387 -42.09 -0.64 -47.91
C VAL A 387 -43.23 0.38 -47.84
N LEU A 388 -43.39 1.06 -46.69
CA LEU A 388 -44.39 2.11 -46.51
C LEU A 388 -44.20 3.30 -47.50
N GLU A 389 -42.97 3.70 -47.75
CA GLU A 389 -42.66 4.80 -48.69
C GLU A 389 -43.03 4.39 -50.12
N LYS A 390 -42.80 3.12 -50.50
CA LYS A 390 -43.23 2.59 -51.81
C LYS A 390 -44.75 2.55 -51.95
N ASP A 391 -45.46 2.11 -50.92
CA ASP A 391 -46.91 2.10 -50.90
C ASP A 391 -47.50 3.52 -50.95
N PHE A 392 -46.89 4.47 -50.19
CA PHE A 392 -47.28 5.87 -50.20
C PHE A 392 -47.08 6.52 -51.58
N THR A 393 -45.97 6.18 -52.23
CA THR A 393 -45.67 6.70 -53.59
C THR A 393 -46.68 6.16 -54.59
N GLN A 394 -47.06 4.89 -54.51
CA GLN A 394 -48.11 4.31 -55.37
C GLN A 394 -49.48 4.96 -55.13
N VAL A 395 -49.88 5.15 -53.90
CA VAL A 395 -51.15 5.81 -53.55
C VAL A 395 -51.16 7.25 -54.03
N SER A 396 -50.04 7.97 -53.89
CA SER A 396 -49.88 9.35 -54.36
C SER A 396 -50.01 9.44 -55.89
N LEU A 397 -49.38 8.55 -56.63
CA LEU A 397 -49.51 8.48 -58.11
C LEU A 397 -50.95 8.21 -58.53
N ILE A 398 -51.62 7.25 -57.87
CA ILE A 398 -53.04 6.96 -58.19
C ILE A 398 -53.91 8.16 -57.88
N LYS A 399 -53.71 8.83 -56.76
CA LYS A 399 -54.44 10.02 -56.38
C LYS A 399 -54.27 11.15 -57.41
N ASN A 400 -53.03 11.43 -57.86
CA ASN A 400 -52.76 12.44 -58.90
C ASN A 400 -53.38 12.06 -60.23
N TYR A 401 -53.36 10.77 -60.60
CA TYR A 401 -53.98 10.30 -61.84
C TYR A 401 -55.50 10.47 -61.81
N LEU A 402 -56.14 10.12 -60.71
CA LEU A 402 -57.58 10.27 -60.54
C LEU A 402 -58.03 11.78 -60.53
N SER A 403 -57.29 12.64 -59.84
CA SER A 403 -57.61 14.07 -59.77
C SER A 403 -57.56 14.74 -61.15
N ASN A 404 -56.54 14.42 -61.94
CA ASN A 404 -56.40 14.98 -63.29
C ASN A 404 -57.50 14.47 -64.24
N ARG A 405 -57.99 13.30 -64.08
CA ARG A 405 -59.08 12.72 -64.93
C ARG A 405 -60.44 13.30 -64.59
N GLY A 406 -60.72 13.57 -63.32
CA GLY A 406 -61.94 14.23 -62.86
C GLY A 406 -62.04 15.66 -63.46
N TYR A 407 -60.97 16.40 -63.39
CA TYR A 407 -60.88 17.75 -63.86
C TYR A 407 -61.10 17.86 -65.41
N SER A 408 -60.58 16.90 -66.17
CA SER A 408 -60.78 16.90 -67.64
C SER A 408 -62.25 16.68 -68.05
N LEU A 409 -62.98 15.86 -67.25
CA LEU A 409 -64.37 15.64 -67.44
C LEU A 409 -65.26 16.83 -67.12
N GLU A 410 -64.91 17.58 -66.07
CA GLU A 410 -65.57 18.85 -65.69
C GLU A 410 -65.40 19.94 -66.76
N VAL A 411 -64.21 20.05 -67.28
CA VAL A 411 -63.91 21.00 -68.36
C VAL A 411 -64.70 20.63 -69.62
N LEU A 412 -64.83 19.38 -69.99
CA LEU A 412 -65.62 18.96 -71.13
C LEU A 412 -67.11 19.18 -70.89
N ALA A 413 -67.59 18.95 -69.67
CA ALA A 413 -68.98 19.21 -69.32
C ALA A 413 -69.30 20.71 -69.45
N GLU A 414 -68.39 21.59 -68.97
CA GLU A 414 -68.56 23.04 -69.09
C GLU A 414 -68.47 23.48 -70.53
N LEU A 415 -67.52 22.95 -71.29
CA LEU A 415 -67.43 23.30 -72.74
C LEU A 415 -68.72 22.96 -73.48
N TYR A 416 -69.34 21.84 -73.15
CA TYR A 416 -70.65 21.43 -73.68
C TYR A 416 -71.73 22.47 -73.29
N ASN A 417 -71.78 22.95 -72.09
CA ASN A 417 -72.78 23.90 -71.61
C ASN A 417 -72.64 25.27 -72.25
N VAL A 418 -71.43 25.74 -72.57
CA VAL A 418 -71.18 27.05 -73.12
C VAL A 418 -71.27 27.07 -74.69
N THR A 419 -71.28 25.89 -75.30
CA THR A 419 -71.30 25.78 -76.76
C THR A 419 -72.74 26.06 -77.26
N PRO A 420 -72.99 27.11 -78.13
CA PRO A 420 -74.27 27.34 -78.73
C PRO A 420 -74.70 26.24 -79.72
N VAL A 421 -75.99 26.11 -79.94
CA VAL A 421 -76.53 25.09 -80.83
C VAL A 421 -76.05 25.25 -82.29
N ASP A 422 -75.72 26.48 -82.68
CA ASP A 422 -75.28 26.88 -84.02
C ASP A 422 -73.76 26.61 -84.24
N ILE A 423 -73.07 25.88 -83.29
CA ILE A 423 -71.67 25.55 -83.34
C ILE A 423 -71.47 24.05 -83.28
N GLU A 424 -70.67 23.50 -84.17
CA GLU A 424 -70.25 22.15 -84.22
C GLU A 424 -68.71 22.09 -83.98
N ALA A 425 -68.28 21.55 -82.81
CA ALA A 425 -66.87 21.34 -82.49
C ALA A 425 -66.38 20.08 -83.17
N THR A 426 -65.41 20.19 -84.07
CA THR A 426 -64.87 19.04 -84.82
C THR A 426 -63.59 18.43 -84.21
N ASP A 427 -62.82 19.22 -83.43
CA ASP A 427 -61.57 18.81 -82.82
C ASP A 427 -61.36 19.56 -81.46
N ILE A 428 -61.20 18.79 -80.38
CA ILE A 428 -60.92 19.34 -79.06
C ILE A 428 -59.60 18.76 -78.62
N ARG A 429 -58.61 19.60 -78.37
CA ARG A 429 -57.29 19.23 -77.92
C ARG A 429 -57.00 19.83 -76.54
N PHE A 430 -56.53 19.01 -75.70
CA PHE A 430 -56.15 19.32 -74.36
C PHE A 430 -54.70 18.98 -74.17
N ASP A 431 -53.89 19.91 -73.78
CA ASP A 431 -52.47 19.66 -73.50
C ASP A 431 -52.18 19.60 -72.04
N GLU A 432 -51.00 18.99 -71.66
CA GLU A 432 -50.58 18.80 -70.26
C GLU A 432 -50.32 20.12 -69.52
N GLN A 433 -50.21 21.23 -70.29
CA GLN A 433 -49.98 22.56 -69.70
C GLN A 433 -51.27 23.26 -69.36
N GLY A 434 -52.44 22.65 -69.62
CA GLY A 434 -53.74 23.19 -69.32
C GLY A 434 -54.24 24.11 -70.40
N LYS A 435 -53.75 23.98 -71.62
CA LYS A 435 -54.24 24.73 -72.77
C LYS A 435 -55.26 23.94 -73.57
N LEU A 436 -56.46 24.48 -73.73
CA LEU A 436 -57.53 23.90 -74.51
C LEU A 436 -57.56 24.60 -75.94
N SER A 437 -57.62 23.80 -76.96
CA SER A 437 -57.87 24.24 -78.29
C SER A 437 -59.13 23.55 -78.83
N VAL A 438 -60.09 24.36 -79.26
CA VAL A 438 -61.35 23.92 -79.86
C VAL A 438 -61.42 24.41 -81.29
N ARG A 439 -61.59 23.48 -82.22
CA ARG A 439 -61.85 23.80 -83.66
C ARG A 439 -63.25 23.32 -84.05
N GLY A 440 -63.87 24.04 -84.94
CA GLY A 440 -65.19 23.70 -85.42
C GLY A 440 -65.72 24.61 -86.50
N THR A 441 -66.98 24.39 -86.80
CA THR A 441 -67.74 25.15 -87.77
C THR A 441 -68.93 25.81 -87.07
N ALA A 442 -69.31 27.02 -87.51
CA ALA A 442 -70.45 27.76 -87.02
C ALA A 442 -71.34 28.23 -88.19
N GLU A 443 -72.61 28.32 -87.97
CA GLU A 443 -73.54 28.82 -89.02
C GLU A 443 -73.32 30.27 -89.37
N SER A 444 -72.69 31.08 -88.51
CA SER A 444 -72.37 32.46 -88.76
C SER A 444 -71.15 32.95 -87.96
N MET A 445 -70.48 34.02 -88.44
CA MET A 445 -69.41 34.71 -87.65
C MET A 445 -69.91 35.19 -86.30
N SER A 446 -71.17 35.63 -86.20
CA SER A 446 -71.81 36.10 -84.99
C SER A 446 -71.92 34.99 -83.95
N ALA A 447 -72.19 33.73 -84.38
CA ALA A 447 -72.22 32.57 -83.50
C ALA A 447 -70.85 32.29 -82.91
N VAL A 448 -69.75 32.43 -83.73
CA VAL A 448 -68.38 32.28 -83.19
C VAL A 448 -68.07 33.31 -82.12
N PHE A 449 -68.41 34.60 -82.35
CA PHE A 449 -68.17 35.65 -81.32
C PHE A 449 -69.02 35.42 -80.06
N SER A 450 -70.29 34.97 -80.22
CA SER A 450 -71.14 34.60 -79.07
C SER A 450 -70.57 33.44 -78.31
N PHE A 451 -69.90 32.49 -78.94
CA PHE A 451 -69.25 31.34 -78.27
C PHE A 451 -68.01 31.81 -77.48
N VAL A 452 -67.20 32.67 -78.09
CA VAL A 452 -66.04 33.30 -77.41
C VAL A 452 -66.51 34.06 -76.15
N ASP A 453 -67.55 34.88 -76.22
CA ASP A 453 -68.10 35.64 -75.12
C ASP A 453 -68.62 34.72 -73.97
N LYS A 454 -69.27 33.58 -74.32
CA LYS A 454 -69.73 32.64 -73.39
C LYS A 454 -68.55 31.88 -72.71
N MET A 455 -67.52 31.55 -73.50
CA MET A 455 -66.29 30.91 -72.91
C MET A 455 -65.58 31.91 -72.01
N GLU A 456 -65.44 33.18 -72.31
CA GLU A 456 -64.82 34.19 -71.44
C GLU A 456 -65.57 34.44 -70.14
N LYS A 457 -66.89 34.23 -70.16
CA LYS A 457 -67.72 34.36 -68.92
C LYS A 457 -67.71 33.10 -68.05
N SER A 458 -67.19 31.98 -68.52
CA SER A 458 -67.07 30.79 -67.73
C SER A 458 -65.87 30.83 -66.79
N LYS A 459 -66.03 30.28 -65.60
CA LYS A 459 -64.96 30.18 -64.58
C LYS A 459 -63.82 29.21 -64.93
N TYR A 460 -64.08 28.40 -65.99
CA TYR A 460 -63.13 27.34 -66.36
C TYR A 460 -62.13 27.76 -67.43
N PHE A 461 -62.43 28.85 -68.17
CA PHE A 461 -61.66 29.28 -69.33
C PHE A 461 -61.10 30.69 -69.12
N LYS A 462 -59.78 30.86 -69.23
CA LYS A 462 -59.07 32.13 -69.19
C LYS A 462 -58.35 32.34 -70.52
N ASP A 463 -58.12 33.61 -70.84
CA ASP A 463 -57.37 34.02 -72.01
C ASP A 463 -57.94 33.40 -73.31
N VAL A 464 -59.28 33.43 -73.45
CA VAL A 464 -59.93 32.91 -74.64
C VAL A 464 -59.57 33.80 -75.85
N LYS A 465 -58.93 33.21 -76.83
CA LYS A 465 -58.52 33.90 -78.07
C LYS A 465 -58.91 33.11 -79.24
N THR A 466 -59.48 33.86 -80.20
CA THR A 466 -59.73 33.33 -81.52
C THR A 466 -58.42 33.32 -82.29
N LYS A 467 -57.92 32.16 -82.61
CA LYS A 467 -56.68 31.98 -83.34
C LYS A 467 -56.89 32.12 -84.86
N TYR A 468 -58.05 31.64 -85.33
CA TYR A 468 -58.41 31.62 -86.69
C TYR A 468 -59.92 31.66 -86.86
N THR A 469 -60.45 32.49 -87.85
CA THR A 469 -61.84 32.43 -88.31
C THR A 469 -61.84 32.74 -89.83
N ALA A 470 -62.54 31.91 -90.59
CA ALA A 470 -62.68 32.13 -92.06
C ALA A 470 -64.09 31.73 -92.49
N LYS A 471 -64.67 32.51 -93.41
CA LYS A 471 -65.94 32.17 -94.07
C LYS A 471 -65.68 31.19 -95.19
N ARG A 472 -66.49 30.14 -95.25
CA ARG A 472 -66.49 29.13 -96.30
C ARG A 472 -67.91 28.89 -96.74
N LYS A 473 -68.11 28.61 -98.04
CA LYS A 473 -69.43 28.21 -98.58
C LYS A 473 -69.50 26.65 -98.55
N GLU A 474 -70.46 26.11 -97.86
CA GLU A 474 -70.74 24.70 -97.82
C GLU A 474 -72.22 24.44 -98.08
N GLY A 475 -72.57 23.67 -99.16
CA GLY A 475 -73.94 23.34 -99.53
C GLY A 475 -74.86 24.52 -99.91
N GLY A 476 -74.27 25.69 -100.17
CA GLY A 476 -75.06 26.92 -100.55
C GLY A 476 -75.26 27.90 -99.37
N ALA A 477 -74.90 27.58 -98.15
CA ALA A 477 -74.97 28.40 -96.97
C ALA A 477 -73.57 28.92 -96.63
N ASP A 478 -73.46 30.12 -96.04
CA ASP A 478 -72.18 30.69 -95.52
C ASP A 478 -71.93 30.11 -94.15
N VAL A 479 -70.89 29.31 -93.97
CA VAL A 479 -70.41 28.73 -92.66
C VAL A 479 -69.10 29.44 -92.30
N ALA A 480 -68.81 29.51 -90.96
CA ALA A 480 -67.56 30.07 -90.44
C ALA A 480 -66.73 28.96 -89.71
N ASP A 481 -65.57 28.68 -90.32
CA ASP A 481 -64.58 27.82 -89.61
C ASP A 481 -63.89 28.60 -88.53
N PHE A 482 -63.63 28.01 -87.34
CA PHE A 482 -62.96 28.72 -86.25
C PHE A 482 -61.95 27.76 -85.53
N GLU A 483 -60.94 28.41 -84.93
CA GLU A 483 -60.04 27.85 -83.92
C GLU A 483 -59.96 28.81 -82.77
N ILE A 484 -60.42 28.32 -81.60
CA ILE A 484 -60.36 29.10 -80.32
C ILE A 484 -59.37 28.37 -79.40
N THR A 485 -58.51 29.13 -78.76
CA THR A 485 -57.58 28.65 -77.76
C THR A 485 -57.84 29.37 -76.45
N CYS A 486 -57.81 28.65 -75.38
CA CYS A 486 -57.90 29.21 -74.02
C CYS A 486 -57.02 28.49 -73.04
N GLN A 487 -56.74 29.07 -71.93
CA GLN A 487 -56.06 28.47 -70.79
C GLN A 487 -57.10 28.04 -69.72
N LEU A 488 -56.94 26.88 -69.17
CA LEU A 488 -57.85 26.44 -68.16
C LEU A 488 -57.47 26.97 -66.78
N GLU A 489 -58.40 27.48 -66.04
CA GLU A 489 -58.17 27.95 -64.68
C GLU A 489 -58.26 26.77 -63.73
N LYS A 490 -57.11 26.27 -63.24
CA LYS A 490 -57.08 25.22 -62.21
C LYS A 490 -57.60 25.77 -60.87
N GLY A 491 -58.74 25.28 -60.42
CA GLY A 491 -59.20 25.48 -59.08
C GLY A 491 -60.42 26.36 -58.85
N ALA A 492 -61.48 26.04 -59.48
CA ALA A 492 -62.80 26.54 -59.06
C ALA A 492 -63.59 25.36 -58.47
N THR A 493 -63.06 24.87 -57.34
CA THR A 493 -63.84 24.08 -56.34
C THR A 493 -63.46 24.53 -54.96
#